data_578b31b604e3f0a8fe45585e6bdde304
#
_entry.id   578b31b604e3f0a8fe45585e6bdde304
#
_cell.length_a   1.000
_cell.length_b   1.000
_cell.length_c   1.000
_cell.angle_alpha   90.00
_cell.angle_beta   90.00
_cell.angle_gamma   90.00
#
_symmetry.space_group_name_H-M   'P 1'
#
loop_
_entity.id
_entity.type
_entity.pdbx_description
1 polymer ?
#
loop_
_entity_poly.entity_id
_entity_poly.type
_entity_poly.pdbx_seq_one_letter_code
_entity_poly.pdbx_strand_id
1 'polypeptide(L)'
;MINVIYEDNHLLVVEKPVNVLSQGDDTNDKDLVNLLKNYLKVKYNKPGNVFVGLVHRLDRPVGGIMVFAKTSKAASRLSEQVRNKSFKKTYRAVLNGNMKKDKDTLKDYLYKNKKTNMVSVVNKNHKDAKDAELSYETISKNEKFSMVQVDLKTGRPHQIRVQFSSRNHPLFGDQRYGQHINKKGDQIALWSYKIEITHPTTKEKMEFICNPPNNYPWNLFEV
;
A
#
# COMPACT_ATOMS: atom_id res chain seq x y z
N MET A 1 13.26 5.38 14.04
CA MET A 1 14.32 4.81 13.16
C MET A 1 13.62 4.17 11.97
N ILE A 2 14.13 4.28 10.73
CA ILE A 2 13.53 3.65 9.54
C ILE A 2 14.06 2.21 9.48
N ASN A 3 13.16 1.24 9.33
CA ASN A 3 13.53 -0.15 9.11
C ASN A 3 13.87 -0.34 7.61
N VAL A 4 15.15 -0.56 7.30
CA VAL A 4 15.64 -0.82 5.93
C VAL A 4 15.70 -2.33 5.71
N ILE A 5 14.92 -2.82 4.74
CA ILE A 5 14.81 -4.25 4.40
C ILE A 5 15.89 -4.64 3.40
N TYR A 6 16.16 -3.76 2.42
CA TYR A 6 17.19 -3.97 1.40
C TYR A 6 17.74 -2.63 0.90
N GLU A 7 19.01 -2.57 0.62
CA GLU A 7 19.65 -1.41 0.02
C GLU A 7 20.83 -1.82 -0.86
N ASP A 8 20.88 -1.25 -2.06
CA ASP A 8 22.05 -1.29 -2.94
C ASP A 8 22.31 0.08 -3.58
N ASN A 9 23.05 0.12 -4.70
CA ASN A 9 23.35 1.38 -5.42
C ASN A 9 22.13 1.98 -6.14
N HIS A 10 21.07 1.19 -6.38
CA HIS A 10 19.93 1.56 -7.23
C HIS A 10 18.60 1.55 -6.49
N LEU A 11 18.46 0.69 -5.48
CA LEU A 11 17.25 0.44 -4.72
C LEU A 11 17.42 0.79 -3.24
N LEU A 12 16.32 1.22 -2.65
CA LEU A 12 16.15 1.31 -1.20
C LEU A 12 14.75 0.78 -0.86
N VAL A 13 14.69 -0.34 -0.17
CA VAL A 13 13.45 -1.00 0.26
C VAL A 13 13.32 -0.86 1.76
N VAL A 14 12.19 -0.32 2.19
CA VAL A 14 11.97 0.01 3.61
C VAL A 14 10.57 -0.39 4.05
N GLU A 15 10.41 -0.56 5.35
CA GLU A 15 9.11 -0.58 5.98
C GLU A 15 8.64 0.86 6.25
N LYS A 16 7.52 1.24 5.63
CA LYS A 16 6.85 2.50 5.95
C LYS A 16 6.07 2.33 7.26
N PRO A 17 6.34 3.14 8.27
CA PRO A 17 5.51 3.16 9.48
C PRO A 17 4.07 3.61 9.15
N VAL A 18 3.11 3.16 9.94
CA VAL A 18 1.74 3.71 9.89
C VAL A 18 1.75 5.21 10.24
N ASN A 19 0.80 5.95 9.71
CA ASN A 19 0.59 7.38 9.96
C ASN A 19 1.71 8.32 9.47
N VAL A 20 2.70 7.82 8.73
CA VAL A 20 3.71 8.61 8.03
C VAL A 20 3.29 8.78 6.58
N LEU A 21 3.44 9.99 6.03
CA LEU A 21 3.19 10.26 4.61
C LEU A 21 4.23 9.56 3.73
N SER A 22 3.84 9.05 2.57
CA SER A 22 4.79 8.50 1.58
C SER A 22 5.66 9.60 0.96
N GLN A 23 5.07 10.78 0.73
CA GLN A 23 5.73 12.01 0.28
C GLN A 23 5.07 13.21 0.92
N GLY A 24 5.75 14.34 0.99
CA GLY A 24 5.21 15.59 1.53
C GLY A 24 3.94 16.04 0.81
N ASP A 25 3.06 16.65 1.56
CA ASP A 25 1.85 17.34 1.13
C ASP A 25 1.78 18.72 1.78
N ASP A 26 0.65 19.41 1.67
CA ASP A 26 0.47 20.79 2.18
C ASP A 26 0.40 20.87 3.72
N THR A 27 0.45 19.73 4.44
CA THR A 27 0.38 19.70 5.92
C THR A 27 1.70 19.97 6.62
N ASN A 28 2.84 19.96 5.90
CA ASN A 28 4.20 20.03 6.44
C ASN A 28 4.54 18.89 7.42
N ASP A 29 3.76 17.83 7.43
CA ASP A 29 4.05 16.64 8.23
C ASP A 29 5.27 15.89 7.69
N LYS A 30 5.94 15.14 8.58
CA LYS A 30 7.07 14.29 8.20
C LYS A 30 6.64 13.27 7.14
N ASP A 31 7.41 13.19 6.07
CA ASP A 31 7.21 12.23 4.98
C ASP A 31 8.41 11.31 4.78
N LEU A 32 8.13 10.14 4.24
CA LEU A 32 9.13 9.09 4.10
C LEU A 32 10.25 9.47 3.11
N VAL A 33 9.93 10.17 2.02
CA VAL A 33 10.95 10.60 1.04
C VAL A 33 12.00 11.49 1.71
N ASN A 34 11.58 12.48 2.50
CA ASN A 34 12.53 13.38 3.19
C ASN A 34 13.30 12.65 4.30
N LEU A 35 12.64 11.75 5.03
CA LEU A 35 13.33 10.89 6.00
C LEU A 35 14.41 10.02 5.36
N LEU A 36 14.13 9.44 4.19
CA LEU A 36 15.08 8.61 3.45
C LEU A 36 16.22 9.41 2.83
N LYS A 37 15.95 10.64 2.35
CA LYS A 37 17.01 11.56 1.91
C LYS A 37 17.98 11.85 3.04
N ASN A 38 17.46 12.14 4.23
CA ASN A 38 18.30 12.39 5.41
C ASN A 38 19.09 11.13 5.81
N TYR A 39 18.45 9.97 5.85
CA TYR A 39 19.12 8.69 6.10
C TYR A 39 20.31 8.45 5.18
N LEU A 40 20.12 8.60 3.86
CA LEU A 40 21.18 8.41 2.87
C LEU A 40 22.27 9.49 2.96
N LYS A 41 21.88 10.74 3.29
CA LYS A 41 22.82 11.84 3.49
C LYS A 41 23.78 11.57 4.64
N VAL A 42 23.24 11.15 5.77
CA VAL A 42 24.02 10.82 6.98
C VAL A 42 24.87 9.57 6.74
N LYS A 43 24.24 8.47 6.28
CA LYS A 43 24.91 7.17 6.08
C LYS A 43 26.13 7.25 5.16
N TYR A 44 26.06 8.04 4.10
CA TYR A 44 27.10 8.14 3.09
C TYR A 44 27.88 9.46 3.13
N ASN A 45 27.70 10.25 4.18
CA ASN A 45 28.34 11.58 4.35
C ASN A 45 28.27 12.43 3.07
N LYS A 46 27.09 12.46 2.42
CA LYS A 46 26.93 13.15 1.13
C LYS A 46 26.80 14.66 1.31
N PRO A 47 27.65 15.47 0.65
CA PRO A 47 27.41 16.90 0.57
C PRO A 47 26.21 17.18 -0.35
N GLY A 48 25.38 18.16 -0.01
CA GLY A 48 24.30 18.62 -0.88
C GLY A 48 23.03 17.73 -0.89
N ASN A 49 22.29 17.77 -2.00
CA ASN A 49 21.00 17.10 -2.14
C ASN A 49 21.16 15.63 -2.50
N VAL A 50 20.32 14.79 -1.87
CA VAL A 50 20.26 13.35 -2.13
C VAL A 50 18.98 13.04 -2.91
N PHE A 51 19.11 12.27 -3.98
CA PHE A 51 17.96 11.80 -4.76
C PHE A 51 17.33 10.57 -4.14
N VAL A 52 16.01 10.62 -3.97
CA VAL A 52 15.15 9.48 -3.62
C VAL A 52 13.93 9.52 -4.55
N GLY A 53 13.85 8.56 -5.46
CA GLY A 53 12.77 8.44 -6.44
C GLY A 53 11.61 7.64 -5.90
N LEU A 54 10.43 8.27 -5.80
CA LEU A 54 9.17 7.63 -5.43
C LEU A 54 8.53 7.00 -6.66
N VAL A 55 8.24 5.70 -6.64
CA VAL A 55 7.65 4.95 -7.77
C VAL A 55 6.23 4.43 -7.46
N HIS A 56 5.89 4.28 -6.21
CA HIS A 56 4.54 3.97 -5.74
C HIS A 56 4.32 4.57 -4.34
N ARG A 57 3.05 4.61 -3.90
CA ARG A 57 2.66 5.22 -2.63
C ARG A 57 1.74 4.29 -1.84
N LEU A 58 1.80 4.43 -0.52
CA LEU A 58 0.79 3.92 0.41
C LEU A 58 0.02 5.11 1.00
N ASP A 59 -1.24 4.88 1.36
CA ASP A 59 -2.02 5.86 2.11
C ASP A 59 -1.34 6.14 3.46
N ARG A 60 -1.52 7.35 4.02
CA ARG A 60 -0.91 7.75 5.29
C ARG A 60 -1.07 6.71 6.40
N PRO A 61 -2.29 6.17 6.70
CA PRO A 61 -2.49 5.22 7.78
C PRO A 61 -1.99 3.80 7.46
N VAL A 62 -1.63 3.49 6.21
CA VAL A 62 -1.20 2.15 5.78
C VAL A 62 0.30 2.00 5.98
N GLY A 63 0.70 0.91 6.62
CA GLY A 63 2.10 0.54 6.80
C GLY A 63 2.57 -0.56 5.85
N GLY A 64 3.84 -0.95 5.97
CA GLY A 64 4.44 -2.04 5.22
C GLY A 64 5.47 -1.63 4.18
N ILE A 65 5.78 -2.55 3.29
CA ILE A 65 6.92 -2.43 2.40
C ILE A 65 6.73 -1.39 1.30
N MET A 66 7.76 -0.57 1.10
CA MET A 66 7.88 0.37 -0.02
C MET A 66 9.25 0.30 -0.68
N VAL A 67 9.26 0.40 -2.01
CA VAL A 67 10.47 0.43 -2.84
C VAL A 67 10.71 1.85 -3.35
N PHE A 68 11.93 2.34 -3.18
CA PHE A 68 12.40 3.62 -3.69
C PHE A 68 13.61 3.42 -4.60
N ALA A 69 13.77 4.32 -5.55
CA ALA A 69 14.95 4.37 -6.40
C ALA A 69 16.00 5.33 -5.85
N LYS A 70 17.28 4.94 -5.87
CA LYS A 70 18.42 5.82 -5.49
C LYS A 70 18.98 6.60 -6.67
N THR A 71 18.52 6.32 -7.90
CA THR A 71 18.92 7.03 -9.12
C THR A 71 17.70 7.31 -10.02
N SER A 72 17.76 8.36 -10.83
CA SER A 72 16.70 8.70 -11.78
C SER A 72 16.47 7.60 -12.83
N LYS A 73 17.53 6.93 -13.29
CA LYS A 73 17.45 5.81 -14.23
C LYS A 73 16.73 4.61 -13.62
N ALA A 74 17.00 4.28 -12.34
CA ALA A 74 16.28 3.24 -11.62
C ALA A 74 14.80 3.64 -11.42
N ALA A 75 14.51 4.89 -11.06
CA ALA A 75 13.14 5.39 -10.91
C ALA A 75 12.33 5.26 -12.20
N SER A 76 12.89 5.63 -13.35
CA SER A 76 12.25 5.48 -14.66
C SER A 76 11.91 4.01 -14.96
N ARG A 77 12.87 3.09 -14.77
CA ARG A 77 12.70 1.66 -15.04
C ARG A 77 11.68 0.99 -14.11
N LEU A 78 11.67 1.37 -12.82
CA LEU A 78 10.65 0.87 -11.87
C LEU A 78 9.27 1.46 -12.18
N SER A 79 9.18 2.73 -12.57
CA SER A 79 7.92 3.35 -13.01
C SER A 79 7.36 2.67 -14.26
N GLU A 80 8.21 2.20 -15.16
CA GLU A 80 7.80 1.38 -16.29
C GLU A 80 7.22 0.02 -15.85
N GLN A 81 7.85 -0.64 -14.88
CA GLN A 81 7.31 -1.88 -14.30
C GLN A 81 5.93 -1.67 -13.65
N VAL A 82 5.71 -0.51 -13.03
CA VAL A 82 4.38 -0.15 -12.50
C VAL A 82 3.37 0.02 -13.63
N ARG A 83 3.73 0.69 -14.73
CA ARG A 83 2.85 0.89 -15.89
C ARG A 83 2.48 -0.40 -16.61
N ASN A 84 3.45 -1.29 -16.83
CA ASN A 84 3.24 -2.56 -17.51
C ASN A 84 2.78 -3.69 -16.58
N LYS A 85 2.48 -3.38 -15.29
CA LYS A 85 1.97 -4.29 -14.26
C LYS A 85 2.91 -5.44 -13.89
N SER A 86 4.21 -5.33 -14.19
CA SER A 86 5.23 -6.29 -13.75
C SER A 86 5.74 -6.00 -12.33
N PHE A 87 5.48 -4.79 -11.78
CA PHE A 87 5.66 -4.46 -10.38
C PHE A 87 4.46 -4.99 -9.60
N LYS A 88 4.59 -6.17 -9.00
CA LYS A 88 3.48 -6.80 -8.26
C LYS A 88 3.46 -6.34 -6.81
N LYS A 89 2.26 -6.19 -6.28
CA LYS A 89 1.99 -5.76 -4.91
C LYS A 89 0.94 -6.66 -4.29
N THR A 90 1.32 -7.30 -3.20
CA THR A 90 0.43 -8.11 -2.39
C THR A 90 0.26 -7.43 -1.03
N TYR A 91 -0.97 -7.34 -0.58
CA TYR A 91 -1.34 -6.76 0.71
C TYR A 91 -1.94 -7.82 1.62
N ARG A 92 -1.87 -7.58 2.92
CA ARG A 92 -2.72 -8.23 3.91
C ARG A 92 -3.70 -7.22 4.46
N ALA A 93 -4.93 -7.66 4.70
CA ALA A 93 -5.96 -6.82 5.30
C ALA A 93 -6.84 -7.65 6.24
N VAL A 94 -7.31 -7.02 7.32
CA VAL A 94 -8.34 -7.60 8.18
C VAL A 94 -9.66 -6.90 7.88
N LEU A 95 -10.66 -7.69 7.50
CA LEU A 95 -12.00 -7.24 7.16
C LEU A 95 -12.96 -7.43 8.34
N ASN A 96 -13.92 -6.54 8.49
CA ASN A 96 -15.08 -6.77 9.34
C ASN A 96 -16.03 -7.78 8.67
N GLY A 97 -16.31 -8.88 9.36
CA GLY A 97 -17.13 -9.98 8.85
C GLY A 97 -16.38 -10.91 7.88
N ASN A 98 -17.12 -11.81 7.31
CA ASN A 98 -16.60 -12.85 6.43
C ASN A 98 -17.17 -12.70 5.02
N MET A 99 -16.31 -12.66 4.01
CA MET A 99 -16.71 -12.67 2.62
C MET A 99 -17.44 -13.98 2.27
N LYS A 100 -18.44 -13.91 1.38
CA LYS A 100 -19.20 -15.11 0.93
C LYS A 100 -18.31 -16.13 0.21
N LYS A 101 -17.28 -15.69 -0.47
CA LYS A 101 -16.30 -16.53 -1.15
C LYS A 101 -14.94 -16.36 -0.50
N ASP A 102 -14.22 -17.43 -0.29
CA ASP A 102 -12.87 -17.37 0.24
C ASP A 102 -11.85 -16.86 -0.79
N LYS A 103 -12.16 -16.97 -2.09
CA LYS A 103 -11.35 -16.41 -3.18
C LYS A 103 -12.27 -15.79 -4.24
N ASP A 104 -11.93 -14.57 -4.68
CA ASP A 104 -12.65 -13.92 -5.79
C ASP A 104 -11.80 -12.81 -6.42
N THR A 105 -12.27 -12.29 -7.54
CA THR A 105 -11.70 -11.12 -8.22
C THR A 105 -12.74 -10.02 -8.23
N LEU A 106 -12.39 -8.89 -7.59
CA LEU A 106 -13.27 -7.71 -7.53
C LEU A 106 -12.93 -6.79 -8.70
N LYS A 107 -13.95 -6.51 -9.53
CA LYS A 107 -13.87 -5.57 -10.65
C LYS A 107 -14.90 -4.48 -10.47
N ASP A 108 -14.45 -3.24 -10.41
CA ASP A 108 -15.29 -2.07 -10.22
C ASP A 108 -14.77 -0.91 -11.06
N TYR A 109 -15.56 0.15 -11.16
CA TYR A 109 -15.14 1.46 -11.63
C TYR A 109 -15.11 2.42 -10.45
N LEU A 110 -13.96 3.09 -10.26
CA LEU A 110 -13.75 3.99 -9.13
C LEU A 110 -13.65 5.43 -9.62
N TYR A 111 -14.32 6.32 -8.89
CA TYR A 111 -14.23 7.77 -9.05
C TYR A 111 -13.67 8.41 -7.78
N LYS A 112 -12.68 9.29 -7.92
CA LYS A 112 -12.15 10.10 -6.81
C LYS A 112 -12.68 11.51 -6.88
N ASN A 113 -13.46 11.91 -5.88
CA ASN A 113 -13.85 13.29 -5.69
C ASN A 113 -12.63 14.12 -5.24
N LYS A 114 -12.20 15.07 -6.06
CA LYS A 114 -11.00 15.90 -5.80
C LYS A 114 -11.16 16.84 -4.60
N LYS A 115 -12.41 17.31 -4.31
CA LYS A 115 -12.68 18.23 -3.20
C LYS A 115 -12.65 17.53 -1.84
N THR A 116 -13.24 16.35 -1.74
CA THR A 116 -13.35 15.59 -0.48
C THR A 116 -12.27 14.52 -0.31
N ASN A 117 -11.50 14.24 -1.36
CA ASN A 117 -10.58 13.11 -1.43
C ASN A 117 -11.25 11.74 -1.18
N MET A 118 -12.60 11.66 -1.25
CA MET A 118 -13.32 10.40 -1.17
C MET A 118 -13.28 9.66 -2.51
N VAL A 119 -13.23 8.35 -2.43
CA VAL A 119 -13.34 7.46 -3.59
C VAL A 119 -14.61 6.63 -3.44
N SER A 120 -15.33 6.43 -4.51
CA SER A 120 -16.56 5.63 -4.54
C SER A 120 -16.57 4.70 -5.75
N VAL A 121 -17.29 3.57 -5.61
CA VAL A 121 -17.67 2.73 -6.74
C VAL A 121 -18.76 3.45 -7.51
N VAL A 122 -18.59 3.53 -8.82
CA VAL A 122 -19.50 4.23 -9.73
C VAL A 122 -19.82 3.34 -10.94
N ASN A 123 -20.83 3.74 -11.73
CA ASN A 123 -21.13 3.09 -13.00
C ASN A 123 -19.99 3.36 -14.01
N LYS A 124 -19.76 2.43 -14.91
CA LYS A 124 -18.77 2.51 -16.00
C LYS A 124 -18.91 3.81 -16.82
N ASN A 125 -20.12 4.30 -16.99
CA ASN A 125 -20.41 5.51 -17.78
C ASN A 125 -20.21 6.82 -16.99
N HIS A 126 -19.83 6.76 -15.70
CA HIS A 126 -19.54 7.96 -14.92
C HIS A 126 -18.31 8.67 -15.50
N LYS A 127 -18.39 9.99 -15.69
CA LYS A 127 -17.25 10.81 -16.11
C LYS A 127 -16.08 10.61 -15.11
N ASP A 128 -14.88 10.40 -15.62
CA ASP A 128 -13.65 10.15 -14.85
C ASP A 128 -13.64 8.81 -14.06
N ALA A 129 -14.57 7.89 -14.35
CA ALA A 129 -14.49 6.52 -13.83
C ALA A 129 -13.21 5.83 -14.30
N LYS A 130 -12.55 5.11 -13.39
CA LYS A 130 -11.34 4.34 -13.67
C LYS A 130 -11.55 2.89 -13.28
N ASP A 131 -11.20 1.98 -14.16
CA ASP A 131 -11.22 0.54 -13.90
C ASP A 131 -10.36 0.21 -12.67
N ALA A 132 -10.84 -0.68 -11.83
CA ALA A 132 -10.16 -1.16 -10.64
C ALA A 132 -10.35 -2.66 -10.50
N GLU A 133 -9.25 -3.40 -10.46
CA GLU A 133 -9.25 -4.85 -10.33
C GLU A 133 -8.25 -5.28 -9.26
N LEU A 134 -8.71 -6.15 -8.37
CA LEU A 134 -7.90 -6.89 -7.42
C LEU A 134 -8.42 -8.33 -7.32
N SER A 135 -7.56 -9.27 -6.97
CA SER A 135 -7.96 -10.58 -6.49
C SER A 135 -7.65 -10.71 -5.01
N TYR A 136 -8.44 -11.51 -4.30
CA TYR A 136 -8.17 -11.79 -2.89
C TYR A 136 -8.36 -13.27 -2.57
N GLU A 137 -7.70 -13.69 -1.51
CA GLU A 137 -7.85 -15.00 -0.87
C GLU A 137 -7.94 -14.81 0.64
N THR A 138 -8.93 -15.44 1.26
CA THR A 138 -9.05 -15.50 2.73
C THR A 138 -8.01 -16.46 3.27
N ILE A 139 -7.10 -15.95 4.10
CA ILE A 139 -6.03 -16.73 4.72
C ILE A 139 -6.53 -17.39 6.00
N SER A 140 -7.27 -16.63 6.81
CA SER A 140 -7.82 -17.06 8.08
C SER A 140 -9.07 -16.27 8.41
N LYS A 141 -9.98 -16.85 9.19
CA LYS A 141 -11.22 -16.20 9.62
C LYS A 141 -11.68 -16.70 11.00
N ASN A 142 -12.38 -15.83 11.71
CA ASN A 142 -13.11 -16.13 12.93
C ASN A 142 -14.54 -15.60 12.80
N GLU A 143 -15.33 -15.63 13.87
CA GLU A 143 -16.74 -15.20 13.83
C GLU A 143 -16.93 -13.72 13.43
N LYS A 144 -15.96 -12.85 13.75
CA LYS A 144 -16.08 -11.39 13.58
C LYS A 144 -15.27 -10.83 12.42
N PHE A 145 -14.14 -11.47 12.09
CA PHE A 145 -13.14 -10.93 11.16
C PHE A 145 -12.62 -11.99 10.23
N SER A 146 -12.18 -11.55 9.06
CA SER A 146 -11.38 -12.36 8.15
C SER A 146 -10.09 -11.65 7.77
N MET A 147 -8.97 -12.38 7.77
CA MET A 147 -7.73 -11.92 7.19
C MET A 147 -7.63 -12.38 5.75
N VAL A 148 -7.43 -11.43 4.85
CA VAL A 148 -7.31 -11.68 3.42
C VAL A 148 -5.95 -11.27 2.90
N GLN A 149 -5.42 -12.04 1.96
CA GLN A 149 -4.35 -11.62 1.08
C GLN A 149 -4.96 -11.00 -0.18
N VAL A 150 -4.41 -9.88 -0.63
CA VAL A 150 -4.95 -9.10 -1.75
C VAL A 150 -3.85 -8.84 -2.76
N ASP A 151 -4.05 -9.28 -4.00
CA ASP A 151 -3.16 -9.00 -5.13
C ASP A 151 -3.76 -7.91 -6.01
N LEU A 152 -3.08 -6.75 -6.07
CA LEU A 152 -3.53 -5.62 -6.86
C LEU A 152 -3.13 -5.76 -8.33
N LYS A 153 -4.13 -5.76 -9.22
CA LYS A 153 -3.95 -5.63 -10.68
C LYS A 153 -3.88 -4.17 -11.12
N THR A 154 -4.58 -3.30 -10.40
CA THR A 154 -4.58 -1.84 -10.57
C THR A 154 -4.25 -1.16 -9.25
N GLY A 155 -3.74 0.07 -9.30
CA GLY A 155 -3.34 0.82 -8.10
C GLY A 155 -4.11 2.14 -7.97
N ARG A 156 -5.45 2.10 -7.88
CA ARG A 156 -6.27 3.30 -7.71
C ARG A 156 -6.19 3.80 -6.27
N PRO A 157 -6.35 5.11 -6.03
CA PRO A 157 -6.42 5.63 -4.65
C PRO A 157 -7.48 4.88 -3.83
N HIS A 158 -7.16 4.53 -2.59
CA HIS A 158 -8.02 3.81 -1.64
C HIS A 158 -8.68 2.53 -2.18
N GLN A 159 -8.14 1.92 -3.24
CA GLN A 159 -8.83 0.86 -3.99
C GLN A 159 -9.29 -0.30 -3.11
N ILE A 160 -8.39 -0.91 -2.34
CA ILE A 160 -8.71 -2.05 -1.45
C ILE A 160 -9.82 -1.65 -0.46
N ARG A 161 -9.68 -0.49 0.16
CA ARG A 161 -10.61 0.03 1.17
C ARG A 161 -12.03 0.18 0.62
N VAL A 162 -12.14 0.79 -0.56
CA VAL A 162 -13.44 1.06 -1.20
C VAL A 162 -14.09 -0.21 -1.73
N GLN A 163 -13.32 -1.10 -2.39
CA GLN A 163 -13.87 -2.31 -2.98
C GLN A 163 -14.42 -3.29 -1.95
N PHE A 164 -13.79 -3.42 -0.78
CA PHE A 164 -14.33 -4.23 0.30
C PHE A 164 -15.48 -3.52 1.04
N SER A 165 -15.36 -2.22 1.31
CA SER A 165 -16.44 -1.46 1.96
C SER A 165 -17.72 -1.43 1.14
N SER A 166 -17.65 -1.33 -0.20
CA SER A 166 -18.83 -1.37 -1.08
C SER A 166 -19.56 -2.72 -1.08
N ARG A 167 -18.94 -3.75 -0.48
CA ARG A 167 -19.50 -5.08 -0.29
C ARG A 167 -19.90 -5.36 1.16
N ASN A 168 -20.01 -4.31 1.98
CA ASN A 168 -20.33 -4.37 3.42
C ASN A 168 -19.28 -5.10 4.28
N HIS A 169 -18.03 -5.18 3.81
CA HIS A 169 -16.90 -5.72 4.54
C HIS A 169 -15.76 -4.67 4.63
N PRO A 170 -15.99 -3.51 5.29
CA PRO A 170 -14.93 -2.51 5.41
C PRO A 170 -13.76 -3.09 6.22
N LEU A 171 -12.57 -2.59 5.94
CA LEU A 171 -11.37 -2.96 6.69
C LEU A 171 -11.53 -2.55 8.16
N PHE A 172 -11.01 -3.39 9.06
CA PHE A 172 -10.89 -3.04 10.48
C PHE A 172 -10.14 -1.70 10.62
N GLY A 173 -10.66 -0.82 11.47
CA GLY A 173 -10.05 0.48 11.76
C GLY A 173 -10.14 1.51 10.64
N ASP A 174 -10.79 1.22 9.52
CA ASP A 174 -10.96 2.20 8.44
C ASP A 174 -11.97 3.29 8.83
N GLN A 175 -11.47 4.45 9.27
CA GLN A 175 -12.27 5.58 9.70
C GLN A 175 -12.95 6.34 8.54
N ARG A 176 -12.59 6.05 7.29
CA ARG A 176 -13.13 6.75 6.12
C ARG A 176 -14.25 5.98 5.44
N TYR A 177 -14.11 4.67 5.34
CA TYR A 177 -15.06 3.81 4.62
C TYR A 177 -15.78 2.81 5.52
N GLY A 178 -15.45 2.76 6.80
CA GLY A 178 -16.04 1.84 7.77
C GLY A 178 -16.37 2.50 9.11
N GLN A 179 -16.58 3.84 9.15
CA GLN A 179 -16.86 4.58 10.38
C GLN A 179 -18.12 4.13 11.13
N HIS A 180 -19.04 3.49 10.43
CA HIS A 180 -20.31 2.97 11.00
C HIS A 180 -20.12 1.67 11.81
N ILE A 181 -18.96 1.02 11.69
CA ILE A 181 -18.65 -0.25 12.38
C ILE A 181 -17.35 -0.18 13.18
N ASN A 182 -16.39 0.66 12.76
CA ASN A 182 -15.08 0.80 13.40
C ASN A 182 -15.10 1.84 14.52
N LYS A 183 -14.40 1.58 15.61
CA LYS A 183 -14.24 2.55 16.70
C LYS A 183 -13.30 3.67 16.24
N LYS A 184 -13.61 4.91 16.64
CA LYS A 184 -12.75 6.06 16.41
C LYS A 184 -11.38 5.84 17.11
N GLY A 185 -10.31 6.01 16.34
CA GLY A 185 -8.94 5.82 16.84
C GLY A 185 -8.34 4.45 16.54
N ASP A 186 -9.14 3.45 16.13
CA ASP A 186 -8.58 2.18 15.68
C ASP A 186 -7.68 2.41 14.46
N GLN A 187 -6.51 1.75 14.47
CA GLN A 187 -5.58 1.75 13.34
C GLN A 187 -6.12 0.85 12.23
N ILE A 188 -6.12 1.34 11.00
CA ILE A 188 -6.53 0.53 9.84
C ILE A 188 -5.65 -0.72 9.70
N ALA A 189 -6.28 -1.88 9.56
CA ALA A 189 -5.59 -3.13 9.30
C ALA A 189 -5.46 -3.37 7.79
N LEU A 190 -4.57 -2.60 7.16
CA LEU A 190 -4.11 -2.74 5.78
C LEU A 190 -2.59 -2.62 5.77
N TRP A 191 -1.92 -3.62 5.20
CA TRP A 191 -0.47 -3.72 5.21
C TRP A 191 0.07 -4.10 3.84
N SER A 192 1.05 -3.35 3.34
CA SER A 192 1.80 -3.71 2.14
C SER A 192 2.77 -4.85 2.50
N TYR A 193 2.34 -6.08 2.24
CA TYR A 193 2.98 -7.30 2.72
C TYR A 193 4.15 -7.74 1.85
N LYS A 194 3.94 -7.78 0.51
CA LYS A 194 4.94 -8.28 -0.42
C LYS A 194 5.03 -7.43 -1.69
N ILE A 195 6.25 -7.24 -2.18
CA ILE A 195 6.53 -6.61 -3.47
C ILE A 195 7.45 -7.52 -4.28
N GLU A 196 7.08 -7.77 -5.54
CA GLU A 196 7.90 -8.47 -6.52
C GLU A 196 8.24 -7.52 -7.66
N ILE A 197 9.54 -7.41 -7.98
CA ILE A 197 10.07 -6.55 -9.04
C ILE A 197 11.17 -7.26 -9.82
N THR A 198 11.49 -6.69 -10.97
CA THR A 198 12.77 -6.97 -11.65
C THR A 198 13.76 -5.87 -11.28
N HIS A 199 14.93 -6.22 -10.80
CA HIS A 199 15.96 -5.25 -10.45
C HIS A 199 16.26 -4.33 -11.64
N PRO A 200 16.26 -2.99 -11.45
CA PRO A 200 16.32 -2.06 -12.58
C PRO A 200 17.63 -2.14 -13.37
N THR A 201 18.71 -2.66 -12.80
CA THR A 201 20.02 -2.76 -13.45
C THR A 201 20.42 -4.19 -13.76
N THR A 202 20.45 -5.09 -12.78
CA THR A 202 20.88 -6.49 -12.95
C THR A 202 19.86 -7.37 -13.67
N LYS A 203 18.58 -6.96 -13.71
CA LYS A 203 17.45 -7.70 -14.30
C LYS A 203 17.04 -8.97 -13.56
N GLU A 204 17.59 -9.20 -12.39
CA GLU A 204 17.19 -10.30 -11.51
C GLU A 204 15.79 -10.05 -10.94
N LYS A 205 15.00 -11.13 -10.79
CA LYS A 205 13.73 -11.08 -10.08
C LYS A 205 13.98 -10.99 -8.58
N MET A 206 13.33 -10.06 -7.93
CA MET A 206 13.45 -9.84 -6.49
C MET A 206 12.08 -9.86 -5.84
N GLU A 207 12.02 -10.48 -4.70
CA GLU A 207 10.85 -10.51 -3.82
C GLU A 207 11.24 -9.97 -2.45
N PHE A 208 10.41 -9.10 -1.91
CA PHE A 208 10.59 -8.54 -0.57
C PHE A 208 9.32 -8.74 0.24
N ILE A 209 9.47 -9.17 1.48
CA ILE A 209 8.37 -9.46 2.40
C ILE A 209 8.53 -8.61 3.66
N CYS A 210 7.41 -8.08 4.15
CA CYS A 210 7.31 -7.36 5.40
C CYS A 210 6.00 -7.77 6.10
N ASN A 211 6.11 -8.55 7.18
CA ASN A 211 4.94 -9.03 7.91
C ASN A 211 4.22 -7.87 8.62
N PRO A 212 2.88 -7.94 8.75
CA PRO A 212 2.13 -7.05 9.62
C PRO A 212 2.65 -7.12 11.07
N PRO A 213 2.47 -6.06 11.87
CA PRO A 213 2.87 -6.07 13.28
C PRO A 213 2.05 -7.09 14.09
N ASN A 214 2.67 -7.72 15.08
CA ASN A 214 2.00 -8.68 15.96
C ASN A 214 1.19 -7.97 17.07
N ASN A 215 0.18 -7.22 16.66
CA ASN A 215 -0.76 -6.54 17.55
C ASN A 215 -2.19 -6.70 17.06
N TYR A 216 -3.19 -6.28 17.85
CA TYR A 216 -4.60 -6.31 17.46
C TYR A 216 -4.86 -5.41 16.23
N PRO A 217 -5.60 -5.89 15.20
CA PRO A 217 -6.30 -7.19 15.12
C PRO A 217 -5.47 -8.32 14.47
N TRP A 218 -4.21 -8.08 14.09
CA TRP A 218 -3.37 -9.05 13.35
C TRP A 218 -3.07 -10.31 14.15
N ASN A 219 -2.87 -10.16 15.48
CA ASN A 219 -2.58 -11.25 16.40
C ASN A 219 -3.79 -12.17 16.71
N LEU A 220 -4.96 -11.90 16.11
CA LEU A 220 -6.11 -12.81 16.15
C LEU A 220 -5.97 -13.98 15.17
N PHE A 221 -4.95 -13.95 14.32
CA PHE A 221 -4.74 -14.90 13.25
C PHE A 221 -3.32 -15.47 13.34
N GLU A 222 -3.22 -16.79 13.31
CA GLU A 222 -1.94 -17.50 13.18
C GLU A 222 -1.51 -17.46 11.70
N VAL A 223 -0.42 -16.73 11.38
CA VAL A 223 0.10 -16.58 10.00
C VAL A 223 1.62 -16.57 9.98
#